data_da021317bcc4ff75ee47ac9cdf639176
#
_entry.id   da021317bcc4ff75ee47ac9cdf639176
#
_cell.length_a   1.000
_cell.length_b   1.000
_cell.length_c   1.000
_cell.angle_alpha   90.00
_cell.angle_beta   90.00
_cell.angle_gamma   90.00
#
_symmetry.space_group_name_H-M   'P 1'
#
loop_
_entity.id
_entity.type
_entity.pdbx_description
1 polymer ?
#
loop_
_entity_poly.entity_id
_entity_poly.type
_entity_poly.pdbx_seq_one_letter_code
_entity_poly.pdbx_strand_id
1 'polypeptide(L)'
;PEAYVAALAAAAHEVGALMVLDCIASGCAWVDMQATGVDVLISAPQKGWSASPSAGLVMMSAHAVARLEETTSDSFAIDLKKWHQIMQAYENGGHAYHATMPTDALRAFRDTMIETRDYGFDRLQAAQWDLGDAVRAMLKDKGVVSVAADGFGAPGVVVSYTEDPAIQNGSKFAAERMQIAAGVPLQCDEPEDFRTFRLGLFGLDKLYDVPATLARLKRVVDQVL
;
A
#
# COMPACT_ATOMS: atom_id res chain seq x y z
N PRO A 1 7.58 -10.91 0.53
CA PRO A 1 8.86 -11.03 -0.19
C PRO A 1 8.64 -11.15 -1.70
N GLU A 2 9.49 -10.52 -2.51
CA GLU A 2 9.37 -10.56 -4.00
C GLU A 2 9.42 -12.00 -4.54
N ALA A 3 10.27 -12.84 -3.98
CA ALA A 3 10.34 -14.25 -4.37
C ALA A 3 9.01 -15.01 -4.18
N TYR A 4 8.24 -14.66 -3.14
CA TYR A 4 6.91 -15.23 -2.92
C TYR A 4 5.92 -14.75 -3.98
N VAL A 5 5.95 -13.45 -4.31
CA VAL A 5 5.11 -12.86 -5.38
C VAL A 5 5.44 -13.51 -6.71
N ALA A 6 6.73 -13.66 -7.04
CA ALA A 6 7.18 -14.30 -8.28
C ALA A 6 6.73 -15.78 -8.38
N ALA A 7 6.79 -16.53 -7.27
CA ALA A 7 6.31 -17.91 -7.25
C ALA A 7 4.79 -18.00 -7.49
N LEU A 8 4.00 -17.09 -6.92
CA LEU A 8 2.56 -17.02 -7.18
C LEU A 8 2.26 -16.64 -8.64
N ALA A 9 2.99 -15.68 -9.19
CA ALA A 9 2.84 -15.27 -10.59
C ALA A 9 3.17 -16.44 -11.54
N ALA A 10 4.25 -17.18 -11.29
CA ALA A 10 4.61 -18.35 -12.06
C ALA A 10 3.51 -19.41 -12.02
N ALA A 11 2.98 -19.73 -10.84
CA ALA A 11 1.89 -20.69 -10.69
C ALA A 11 0.59 -20.24 -11.39
N ALA A 12 0.26 -18.95 -11.37
CA ALA A 12 -0.87 -18.40 -12.11
C ALA A 12 -0.68 -18.58 -13.63
N HIS A 13 0.50 -18.29 -14.13
CA HIS A 13 0.82 -18.40 -15.56
C HIS A 13 0.80 -19.84 -16.06
N GLU A 14 1.16 -20.84 -15.25
CA GLU A 14 1.06 -22.27 -15.61
C GLU A 14 -0.38 -22.69 -16.02
N VAL A 15 -1.38 -22.02 -15.49
CA VAL A 15 -2.79 -22.29 -15.81
C VAL A 15 -3.43 -21.21 -16.69
N GLY A 16 -2.63 -20.32 -17.27
CA GLY A 16 -3.09 -19.23 -18.14
C GLY A 16 -3.86 -18.11 -17.42
N ALA A 17 -3.70 -17.99 -16.09
CA ALA A 17 -4.28 -16.93 -15.31
C ALA A 17 -3.35 -15.70 -15.22
N LEU A 18 -3.92 -14.52 -15.01
CA LEU A 18 -3.16 -13.30 -14.68
C LEU A 18 -2.85 -13.23 -13.20
N MET A 19 -1.68 -12.71 -12.85
CA MET A 19 -1.33 -12.34 -11.47
C MET A 19 -1.69 -10.89 -11.22
N VAL A 20 -2.65 -10.66 -10.32
CA VAL A 20 -3.06 -9.33 -9.85
C VAL A 20 -2.51 -9.11 -8.44
N LEU A 21 -1.72 -8.07 -8.24
CA LEU A 21 -1.13 -7.71 -6.95
C LEU A 21 -1.74 -6.42 -6.41
N ASP A 22 -2.35 -6.50 -5.23
CA ASP A 22 -2.81 -5.33 -4.49
C ASP A 22 -1.65 -4.73 -3.68
N CYS A 23 -1.16 -3.57 -4.14
CA CYS A 23 -0.13 -2.77 -3.50
C CYS A 23 -0.69 -1.48 -2.88
N ILE A 24 -1.99 -1.39 -2.60
CA ILE A 24 -2.59 -0.17 -2.05
C ILE A 24 -1.91 0.25 -0.76
N ALA A 25 -1.61 -0.67 0.14
CA ALA A 25 -1.00 -0.40 1.44
C ALA A 25 0.50 -0.75 1.53
N SER A 26 1.19 -0.91 0.41
CA SER A 26 2.62 -1.28 0.39
C SER A 26 3.56 -0.14 0.83
N GLY A 27 3.09 1.10 0.88
CA GLY A 27 3.96 2.25 1.14
C GLY A 27 4.94 2.46 -0.02
N CYS A 28 6.20 2.72 0.30
CA CYS A 28 7.28 2.83 -0.68
C CYS A 28 8.03 1.49 -0.90
N ALA A 29 7.39 0.35 -0.64
CA ALA A 29 7.89 -0.95 -1.07
C ALA A 29 7.49 -1.15 -2.54
N TRP A 30 8.35 -0.68 -3.43
CA TRP A 30 8.14 -0.77 -4.87
C TRP A 30 8.30 -2.21 -5.34
N VAL A 31 7.44 -2.65 -6.25
CA VAL A 31 7.50 -4.00 -6.84
C VAL A 31 7.87 -3.88 -8.32
N ASP A 32 8.94 -4.56 -8.72
CA ASP A 32 9.28 -4.71 -10.13
C ASP A 32 8.35 -5.74 -10.78
N MET A 33 7.39 -5.26 -11.56
CA MET A 33 6.41 -6.11 -12.24
C MET A 33 7.06 -7.07 -13.24
N GLN A 34 8.14 -6.64 -13.93
CA GLN A 34 8.82 -7.49 -14.90
C GLN A 34 9.59 -8.61 -14.20
N ALA A 35 10.34 -8.28 -13.15
CA ALA A 35 11.11 -9.27 -12.40
C ALA A 35 10.23 -10.28 -11.64
N THR A 36 9.06 -9.85 -11.16
CA THR A 36 8.14 -10.70 -10.39
C THR A 36 7.09 -11.42 -11.22
N GLY A 37 6.89 -11.01 -12.47
CA GLY A 37 5.85 -11.57 -13.34
C GLY A 37 4.43 -11.10 -13.00
N VAL A 38 4.28 -10.03 -12.24
CA VAL A 38 2.97 -9.43 -11.95
C VAL A 38 2.37 -8.83 -13.21
N ASP A 39 1.15 -9.20 -13.56
CA ASP A 39 0.45 -8.72 -14.74
C ASP A 39 -0.32 -7.43 -14.48
N VAL A 40 -0.94 -7.32 -13.32
CA VAL A 40 -1.69 -6.13 -12.90
C VAL A 40 -1.29 -5.76 -11.49
N LEU A 41 -0.88 -4.52 -11.29
CA LEU A 41 -0.58 -3.98 -9.97
C LEU A 41 -1.57 -2.85 -9.66
N ILE A 42 -2.20 -2.93 -8.49
CA ILE A 42 -3.18 -1.94 -8.02
C ILE A 42 -2.56 -1.10 -6.92
N SER A 43 -2.69 0.21 -7.00
CA SER A 43 -2.25 1.16 -5.98
C SER A 43 -3.26 2.29 -5.80
N ALA A 44 -3.00 3.19 -4.85
CA ALA A 44 -3.89 4.33 -4.56
C ALA A 44 -3.09 5.54 -4.06
N PRO A 45 -3.54 6.77 -4.37
CA PRO A 45 -2.83 8.01 -4.04
C PRO A 45 -2.66 8.26 -2.53
N GLN A 46 -3.63 7.86 -1.71
CA GLN A 46 -3.73 8.23 -0.29
C GLN A 46 -2.89 7.37 0.67
N LYS A 47 -2.06 6.50 0.18
CA LYS A 47 -1.19 5.63 0.96
C LYS A 47 0.28 6.01 0.73
N GLY A 48 1.07 5.17 0.11
CA GLY A 48 2.49 5.42 -0.13
C GLY A 48 2.79 6.71 -0.91
N TRP A 49 1.88 7.12 -1.77
CA TRP A 49 2.04 8.34 -2.59
C TRP A 49 1.75 9.66 -1.85
N SER A 50 1.25 9.63 -0.62
CA SER A 50 1.04 10.81 0.23
C SER A 50 0.10 11.89 -0.32
N ALA A 51 -0.81 11.52 -1.22
CA ALA A 51 -1.82 12.41 -1.78
C ALA A 51 -3.22 12.12 -1.23
N SER A 52 -4.21 12.93 -1.61
CA SER A 52 -5.62 12.66 -1.32
C SER A 52 -6.18 11.56 -2.21
N PRO A 53 -7.19 10.79 -1.76
CA PRO A 53 -7.90 9.83 -2.60
C PRO A 53 -8.48 10.52 -3.84
N SER A 54 -8.16 10.03 -5.03
CA SER A 54 -8.62 10.65 -6.28
C SER A 54 -8.95 9.65 -7.37
N ALA A 55 -8.22 8.54 -7.45
CA ALA A 55 -8.41 7.50 -8.47
C ALA A 55 -7.81 6.18 -8.01
N GLY A 56 -8.25 5.07 -8.59
CA GLY A 56 -7.52 3.82 -8.56
C GLY A 56 -6.35 3.90 -9.54
N LEU A 57 -5.17 3.42 -9.12
CA LEU A 57 -3.98 3.33 -9.95
C LEU A 57 -3.84 1.88 -10.38
N VAL A 58 -3.86 1.64 -11.69
CA VAL A 58 -3.77 0.29 -12.26
C VAL A 58 -2.64 0.28 -13.27
N MET A 59 -1.56 -0.42 -12.96
CA MET A 59 -0.46 -0.69 -13.87
C MET A 59 -0.67 -2.06 -14.51
N MET A 60 -0.49 -2.16 -15.82
CA MET A 60 -0.72 -3.38 -16.58
C MET A 60 0.52 -3.79 -17.37
N SER A 61 0.87 -5.06 -17.33
CA SER A 61 1.87 -5.66 -18.25
C SER A 61 1.32 -5.71 -19.68
N ALA A 62 2.21 -5.92 -20.66
CA ALA A 62 1.78 -6.15 -22.03
C ALA A 62 0.84 -7.37 -22.16
N HIS A 63 1.06 -8.41 -21.35
CA HIS A 63 0.21 -9.59 -21.27
C HIS A 63 -1.20 -9.22 -20.76
N ALA A 64 -1.30 -8.41 -19.69
CA ALA A 64 -2.59 -7.94 -19.18
C ALA A 64 -3.32 -7.05 -20.19
N VAL A 65 -2.62 -6.17 -20.92
CA VAL A 65 -3.21 -5.33 -21.96
C VAL A 65 -3.74 -6.19 -23.11
N ALA A 66 -2.99 -7.20 -23.57
CA ALA A 66 -3.46 -8.12 -24.61
C ALA A 66 -4.76 -8.84 -24.16
N ARG A 67 -4.80 -9.31 -22.91
CA ARG A 67 -5.99 -9.94 -22.35
C ARG A 67 -7.17 -8.98 -22.22
N LEU A 68 -6.90 -7.72 -21.86
CA LEU A 68 -7.91 -6.65 -21.76
C LEU A 68 -8.63 -6.43 -23.10
N GLU A 69 -7.89 -6.47 -24.24
CA GLU A 69 -8.47 -6.28 -25.57
C GLU A 69 -9.46 -7.38 -25.97
N GLU A 70 -9.32 -8.58 -25.41
CA GLU A 70 -10.21 -9.72 -25.66
C GLU A 70 -11.47 -9.71 -24.76
N THR A 71 -11.55 -8.81 -23.79
CA THR A 71 -12.64 -8.76 -22.80
C THR A 71 -13.58 -7.59 -23.03
N THR A 72 -14.74 -7.65 -22.40
CA THR A 72 -15.73 -6.57 -22.35
C THR A 72 -16.16 -6.36 -20.91
N SER A 73 -16.44 -5.12 -20.54
CA SER A 73 -16.99 -4.74 -19.23
C SER A 73 -18.36 -4.12 -19.39
N ASP A 74 -19.27 -4.40 -18.48
CA ASP A 74 -20.56 -3.74 -18.32
C ASP A 74 -20.54 -2.61 -17.27
N SER A 75 -19.37 -2.40 -16.64
CA SER A 75 -19.20 -1.34 -15.66
C SER A 75 -18.81 -0.03 -16.32
N PHE A 76 -19.54 1.03 -16.00
CA PHE A 76 -19.17 2.37 -16.43
C PHE A 76 -17.88 2.87 -15.76
N ALA A 77 -17.73 2.67 -14.45
CA ALA A 77 -16.66 3.29 -13.66
C ALA A 77 -15.32 2.54 -13.76
N ILE A 78 -15.35 1.21 -13.88
CA ILE A 78 -14.16 0.36 -13.82
C ILE A 78 -13.90 -0.43 -15.12
N ASP A 79 -14.40 0.07 -16.25
CA ASP A 79 -14.03 -0.44 -17.57
C ASP A 79 -12.59 -0.02 -17.91
N LEU A 80 -11.62 -0.87 -17.58
CA LEU A 80 -10.20 -0.58 -17.81
C LEU A 80 -9.87 -0.42 -19.29
N LYS A 81 -10.59 -1.11 -20.19
CA LYS A 81 -10.39 -0.95 -21.64
C LYS A 81 -10.78 0.45 -22.08
N LYS A 82 -11.91 0.95 -21.57
CA LYS A 82 -12.35 2.30 -21.85
C LYS A 82 -11.38 3.35 -21.30
N TRP A 83 -10.92 3.20 -20.06
CA TRP A 83 -9.92 4.09 -19.47
C TRP A 83 -8.59 4.04 -20.21
N HIS A 84 -8.13 2.87 -20.66
CA HIS A 84 -6.93 2.73 -21.49
C HIS A 84 -7.04 3.50 -22.79
N GLN A 85 -8.18 3.39 -23.49
CA GLN A 85 -8.44 4.17 -24.72
C GLN A 85 -8.44 5.69 -24.47
N ILE A 86 -8.98 6.15 -23.34
CA ILE A 86 -8.94 7.56 -22.93
C ILE A 86 -7.50 8.04 -22.75
N MET A 87 -6.69 7.28 -22.00
CA MET A 87 -5.27 7.61 -21.77
C MET A 87 -4.49 7.68 -23.08
N GLN A 88 -4.67 6.70 -23.97
CA GLN A 88 -4.03 6.69 -25.29
C GLN A 88 -4.41 7.91 -26.14
N ALA A 89 -5.66 8.36 -26.08
CA ALA A 89 -6.09 9.56 -26.79
C ALA A 89 -5.33 10.81 -26.31
N TYR A 90 -5.12 10.95 -25.00
CA TYR A 90 -4.33 12.05 -24.42
C TYR A 90 -2.83 11.94 -24.75
N GLU A 91 -2.25 10.75 -24.67
CA GLU A 91 -0.84 10.48 -25.01
C GLU A 91 -0.55 10.81 -26.48
N ASN A 92 -1.50 10.60 -27.37
CA ASN A 92 -1.43 10.94 -28.79
C ASN A 92 -1.75 12.42 -29.10
N GLY A 93 -1.83 13.28 -28.08
CA GLY A 93 -2.07 14.72 -28.25
C GLY A 93 -3.52 15.11 -28.53
N GLY A 94 -4.46 14.18 -28.45
CA GLY A 94 -5.89 14.43 -28.55
C GLY A 94 -6.55 14.58 -27.18
N HIS A 95 -7.86 14.42 -27.17
CA HIS A 95 -8.64 14.30 -25.92
C HIS A 95 -9.79 13.31 -26.10
N ALA A 96 -10.24 12.75 -24.98
CA ALA A 96 -11.45 11.94 -24.95
C ALA A 96 -12.16 12.14 -23.62
N TYR A 97 -13.48 12.11 -23.64
CA TYR A 97 -14.32 12.26 -22.45
C TYR A 97 -15.08 10.96 -22.18
N HIS A 98 -15.02 10.51 -20.94
CA HIS A 98 -15.82 9.39 -20.46
C HIS A 98 -16.55 9.76 -19.17
N ALA A 99 -15.84 10.34 -18.21
CA ALA A 99 -16.39 10.81 -16.93
C ALA A 99 -15.62 12.02 -16.43
N THR A 100 -16.27 12.84 -15.61
CA THR A 100 -15.61 13.98 -14.96
C THR A 100 -14.69 13.46 -13.85
N MET A 101 -13.41 13.80 -13.95
CA MET A 101 -12.39 13.41 -12.99
C MET A 101 -12.17 14.49 -11.92
N PRO A 102 -11.72 14.12 -10.70
CA PRO A 102 -11.37 15.08 -9.65
C PRO A 102 -10.04 15.76 -9.97
N THR A 103 -10.04 16.70 -10.91
CA THR A 103 -8.83 17.27 -11.52
C THR A 103 -7.90 17.95 -10.54
N ASP A 104 -8.40 18.61 -9.49
CA ASP A 104 -7.57 19.24 -8.46
C ASP A 104 -6.82 18.18 -7.63
N ALA A 105 -7.48 17.08 -7.26
CA ALA A 105 -6.85 15.99 -6.53
C ALA A 105 -5.86 15.22 -7.42
N LEU A 106 -6.14 15.04 -8.70
CA LEU A 106 -5.20 14.45 -9.66
C LEU A 106 -3.95 15.31 -9.87
N ARG A 107 -4.12 16.65 -9.92
CA ARG A 107 -2.98 17.58 -9.98
C ARG A 107 -2.13 17.48 -8.73
N ALA A 108 -2.74 17.50 -7.54
CA ALA A 108 -2.01 17.32 -6.28
C ALA A 108 -1.28 15.96 -6.22
N PHE A 109 -1.91 14.91 -6.73
CA PHE A 109 -1.27 13.60 -6.83
C PHE A 109 -0.07 13.61 -7.79
N ARG A 110 -0.21 14.22 -8.98
CA ARG A 110 0.93 14.39 -9.89
C ARG A 110 2.10 15.09 -9.21
N ASP A 111 1.83 16.14 -8.43
CA ASP A 111 2.87 16.92 -7.75
C ASP A 111 3.59 16.07 -6.70
N THR A 112 2.88 15.22 -5.94
CA THR A 112 3.51 14.28 -5.00
C THR A 112 4.27 13.15 -5.71
N MET A 113 3.83 12.71 -6.89
CA MET A 113 4.61 11.76 -7.70
C MET A 113 5.94 12.37 -8.16
N ILE A 114 5.93 13.63 -8.57
CA ILE A 114 7.14 14.38 -8.95
C ILE A 114 8.06 14.51 -7.73
N GLU A 115 7.54 14.92 -6.58
CA GLU A 115 8.27 15.01 -5.32
C GLU A 115 8.91 13.66 -4.94
N THR A 116 8.15 12.56 -5.04
CA THR A 116 8.62 11.19 -4.79
C THR A 116 9.78 10.82 -5.70
N ARG A 117 9.64 11.09 -7.00
CA ARG A 117 10.69 10.84 -8.01
C ARG A 117 11.95 11.66 -7.73
N ASP A 118 11.80 12.96 -7.46
CA ASP A 118 12.91 13.90 -7.28
C ASP A 118 13.66 13.63 -5.96
N TYR A 119 12.98 13.11 -4.94
CA TYR A 119 13.62 12.65 -3.72
C TYR A 119 14.38 11.33 -3.91
N GLY A 120 13.90 10.46 -4.79
CA GLY A 120 14.47 9.19 -5.19
C GLY A 120 13.72 7.96 -4.68
N PHE A 121 13.31 7.10 -5.60
CA PHE A 121 12.56 5.88 -5.27
C PHE A 121 13.36 4.94 -4.36
N ASP A 122 14.63 4.69 -4.65
CA ASP A 122 15.49 3.80 -3.86
C ASP A 122 15.69 4.33 -2.44
N ARG A 123 15.84 5.64 -2.30
CA ARG A 123 15.99 6.30 -1.01
C ARG A 123 14.72 6.16 -0.17
N LEU A 124 13.56 6.33 -0.77
CA LEU A 124 12.27 6.16 -0.09
C LEU A 124 12.00 4.71 0.27
N GLN A 125 12.39 3.78 -0.60
CA GLN A 125 12.28 2.35 -0.31
C GLN A 125 13.13 1.97 0.90
N ALA A 126 14.39 2.38 0.93
CA ALA A 126 15.28 2.13 2.08
C ALA A 126 14.69 2.73 3.36
N ALA A 127 14.27 4.00 3.34
CA ALA A 127 13.65 4.66 4.49
C ALA A 127 12.37 3.95 4.97
N GLN A 128 11.56 3.42 4.06
CA GLN A 128 10.36 2.66 4.42
C GLN A 128 10.69 1.35 5.15
N TRP A 129 11.71 0.62 4.67
CA TRP A 129 12.16 -0.60 5.33
C TRP A 129 12.81 -0.30 6.67
N ASP A 130 13.70 0.70 6.75
CA ASP A 130 14.34 1.13 7.99
C ASP A 130 13.30 1.48 9.07
N LEU A 131 12.26 2.25 8.70
CA LEU A 131 11.19 2.61 9.62
C LEU A 131 10.37 1.39 10.04
N GLY A 132 9.99 0.53 9.11
CA GLY A 132 9.20 -0.67 9.38
C GLY A 132 9.91 -1.63 10.33
N ASP A 133 11.18 -1.89 10.08
CA ASP A 133 12.00 -2.80 10.88
C ASP A 133 12.28 -2.22 12.27
N ALA A 134 12.58 -0.92 12.38
CA ALA A 134 12.77 -0.25 13.66
C ALA A 134 11.50 -0.26 14.53
N VAL A 135 10.32 -0.06 13.93
CA VAL A 135 9.04 -0.13 14.65
C VAL A 135 8.74 -1.56 15.11
N ARG A 136 9.00 -2.57 14.28
CA ARG A 136 8.85 -3.98 14.69
C ARG A 136 9.78 -4.36 15.83
N ALA A 137 11.05 -3.95 15.75
CA ALA A 137 12.02 -4.16 16.82
C ALA A 137 11.57 -3.51 18.13
N MET A 138 11.16 -2.24 18.09
CA MET A 138 10.64 -1.50 19.25
C MET A 138 9.42 -2.20 19.90
N LEU A 139 8.49 -2.70 19.12
CA LEU A 139 7.31 -3.42 19.63
C LEU A 139 7.71 -4.79 20.23
N LYS A 140 8.60 -5.50 19.56
CA LYS A 140 9.15 -6.77 20.05
C LYS A 140 9.86 -6.63 21.39
N ASP A 141 10.66 -5.57 21.57
CA ASP A 141 11.34 -5.26 22.84
C ASP A 141 10.36 -5.01 24.00
N LYS A 142 9.12 -4.61 23.70
CA LYS A 142 8.02 -4.47 24.66
C LYS A 142 7.18 -5.75 24.82
N GLY A 143 7.58 -6.85 24.20
CA GLY A 143 6.85 -8.11 24.26
C GLY A 143 5.60 -8.18 23.37
N VAL A 144 5.42 -7.23 22.47
CA VAL A 144 4.27 -7.20 21.54
C VAL A 144 4.53 -8.14 20.37
N VAL A 145 3.61 -9.08 20.15
CA VAL A 145 3.73 -10.12 19.11
C VAL A 145 3.22 -9.59 17.76
N SER A 146 4.04 -9.77 16.73
CA SER A 146 3.65 -9.45 15.34
C SER A 146 2.68 -10.50 14.78
N VAL A 147 1.71 -10.07 13.99
CA VAL A 147 0.86 -10.98 13.20
C VAL A 147 1.62 -11.58 12.01
N ALA A 148 2.55 -10.81 11.45
CA ALA A 148 3.34 -11.28 10.32
C ALA A 148 4.34 -12.36 10.76
N ALA A 149 4.40 -13.45 10.00
CA ALA A 149 5.45 -14.45 10.12
C ALA A 149 6.82 -13.84 9.77
N ASP A 150 7.89 -14.50 10.23
CA ASP A 150 9.26 -14.08 9.91
C ASP A 150 9.48 -14.03 8.39
N GLY A 151 10.05 -12.92 7.93
CA GLY A 151 10.28 -12.64 6.51
C GLY A 151 9.07 -12.11 5.73
N PHE A 152 7.88 -12.00 6.36
CA PHE A 152 6.66 -11.49 5.73
C PHE A 152 6.17 -10.14 6.30
N GLY A 153 7.00 -9.47 7.07
CA GLY A 153 6.68 -8.18 7.65
C GLY A 153 6.60 -7.08 6.59
N ALA A 154 5.40 -6.54 6.33
CA ALA A 154 5.25 -5.39 5.43
C ALA A 154 5.85 -4.12 6.06
N PRO A 155 6.67 -3.33 5.35
CA PRO A 155 7.32 -2.15 5.94
C PRO A 155 6.38 -0.97 6.11
N GLY A 156 5.30 -0.90 5.33
CA GLY A 156 4.35 0.22 5.35
C GLY A 156 3.24 0.10 6.38
N VAL A 157 2.95 -1.12 6.87
CA VAL A 157 1.91 -1.38 7.89
C VAL A 157 2.41 -2.45 8.85
N VAL A 158 2.50 -2.12 10.12
CA VAL A 158 2.83 -3.09 11.18
C VAL A 158 1.54 -3.49 11.89
N VAL A 159 1.23 -4.78 11.87
CA VAL A 159 0.06 -5.37 12.54
C VAL A 159 0.55 -6.22 13.70
N SER A 160 -0.01 -5.99 14.89
CA SER A 160 0.39 -6.68 16.11
C SER A 160 -0.81 -7.11 16.92
N TYR A 161 -0.65 -8.20 17.66
CA TYR A 161 -1.67 -8.69 18.60
C TYR A 161 -1.79 -7.77 19.81
N THR A 162 -2.98 -7.75 20.40
CA THR A 162 -3.24 -7.10 21.69
C THR A 162 -4.41 -7.78 22.39
N GLU A 163 -4.39 -7.80 23.71
CA GLU A 163 -5.53 -8.24 24.53
C GLU A 163 -6.40 -7.06 24.99
N ASP A 164 -5.89 -5.82 24.82
CA ASP A 164 -6.54 -4.60 25.28
C ASP A 164 -7.49 -4.02 24.20
N PRO A 165 -8.81 -3.99 24.45
CA PRO A 165 -9.76 -3.41 23.51
C PRO A 165 -9.53 -1.91 23.21
N ALA A 166 -8.93 -1.16 24.14
CA ALA A 166 -8.65 0.26 23.96
C ALA A 166 -7.40 0.50 23.08
N ILE A 167 -6.50 -0.48 23.01
CA ILE A 167 -5.42 -0.50 22.02
C ILE A 167 -5.99 -0.94 20.66
N GLN A 168 -6.80 -2.00 20.63
CA GLN A 168 -7.43 -2.50 19.40
C GLN A 168 -8.18 -1.41 18.64
N ASN A 169 -9.01 -0.63 19.33
CA ASN A 169 -9.80 0.45 18.72
C ASN A 169 -9.05 1.77 18.58
N GLY A 170 -7.81 1.86 19.07
CA GLY A 170 -6.94 3.02 18.97
C GLY A 170 -7.20 4.13 20.00
N SER A 171 -8.15 3.96 20.95
CA SER A 171 -8.51 5.04 21.89
C SER A 171 -7.40 5.42 22.86
N LYS A 172 -6.56 4.47 23.30
CA LYS A 172 -5.37 4.77 24.10
C LYS A 172 -4.36 5.63 23.33
N PHE A 173 -4.12 5.32 22.07
CA PHE A 173 -3.26 6.14 21.21
C PHE A 173 -3.84 7.52 20.95
N ALA A 174 -5.16 7.61 20.75
CA ALA A 174 -5.85 8.89 20.56
C ALA A 174 -5.77 9.79 21.80
N ALA A 175 -5.80 9.22 23.01
CA ALA A 175 -5.57 9.96 24.26
C ALA A 175 -4.19 10.63 24.30
N GLU A 176 -3.19 9.99 23.72
CA GLU A 176 -1.82 10.51 23.51
C GLU A 176 -1.68 11.35 22.23
N ARG A 177 -2.79 11.78 21.63
CA ARG A 177 -2.86 12.60 20.40
C ARG A 177 -2.21 11.94 19.19
N MET A 178 -2.23 10.61 19.12
CA MET A 178 -1.77 9.83 17.98
C MET A 178 -2.90 8.97 17.41
N GLN A 179 -3.22 9.16 16.15
CA GLN A 179 -4.17 8.31 15.45
C GLN A 179 -3.46 7.09 14.89
N ILE A 180 -4.01 5.91 15.17
CA ILE A 180 -3.61 4.64 14.56
C ILE A 180 -4.81 4.02 13.83
N ALA A 181 -4.59 2.91 13.12
CA ALA A 181 -5.67 2.14 12.56
C ALA A 181 -6.12 1.04 13.54
N ALA A 182 -7.41 0.94 13.78
CA ALA A 182 -7.99 -0.14 14.55
C ALA A 182 -7.69 -1.52 13.94
N GLY A 183 -7.61 -2.54 14.77
CA GLY A 183 -7.51 -3.92 14.32
C GLY A 183 -8.78 -4.36 13.58
N VAL A 184 -8.61 -5.24 12.63
CA VAL A 184 -9.70 -5.84 11.84
C VAL A 184 -9.53 -7.36 11.80
N PRO A 185 -10.61 -8.13 11.67
CA PRO A 185 -10.52 -9.57 11.42
C PRO A 185 -9.84 -9.82 10.07
N LEU A 186 -9.08 -10.90 9.96
CA LEU A 186 -8.41 -11.32 8.74
C LEU A 186 -9.29 -12.24 7.88
N GLN A 187 -10.36 -12.80 8.47
CA GLN A 187 -11.31 -13.73 7.84
C GLN A 187 -10.64 -15.00 7.32
N CYS A 188 -9.72 -15.53 8.12
CA CYS A 188 -8.98 -16.78 7.86
C CYS A 188 -9.07 -17.72 9.06
N ASP A 189 -10.28 -17.95 9.56
CA ASP A 189 -10.61 -18.86 10.66
C ASP A 189 -9.97 -18.48 12.01
N GLU A 190 -9.70 -17.20 12.23
CA GLU A 190 -9.21 -16.69 13.50
C GLU A 190 -10.27 -16.87 14.63
N PRO A 191 -9.84 -17.07 15.90
CA PRO A 191 -10.74 -17.23 17.02
C PRO A 191 -11.51 -15.93 17.35
N GLU A 192 -12.64 -16.05 18.07
CA GLU A 192 -13.50 -14.91 18.42
C GLU A 192 -12.81 -13.82 19.25
N ASP A 193 -11.79 -14.19 20.01
CA ASP A 193 -10.98 -13.28 20.82
C ASP A 193 -9.81 -12.67 20.08
N PHE A 194 -9.67 -12.93 18.77
CA PHE A 194 -8.64 -12.35 17.92
C PHE A 194 -8.69 -10.82 17.94
N ARG A 195 -7.64 -10.19 18.44
CA ARG A 195 -7.52 -8.74 18.51
C ARG A 195 -6.15 -8.29 18.03
N THR A 196 -6.16 -7.26 17.19
CA THR A 196 -4.94 -6.63 16.67
C THR A 196 -5.06 -5.12 16.68
N PHE A 197 -3.95 -4.45 16.48
CA PHE A 197 -3.89 -3.03 16.13
C PHE A 197 -2.89 -2.82 15.00
N ARG A 198 -3.00 -1.69 14.29
CA ARG A 198 -2.20 -1.42 13.11
C ARG A 198 -1.53 -0.06 13.19
N LEU A 199 -0.22 -0.03 12.93
CA LEU A 199 0.55 1.19 12.77
C LEU A 199 0.83 1.41 11.27
N GLY A 200 0.25 2.47 10.69
CA GLY A 200 0.51 2.90 9.32
C GLY A 200 1.76 3.76 9.26
N LEU A 201 2.76 3.34 8.51
CA LEU A 201 4.10 3.94 8.45
C LEU A 201 4.41 4.59 7.10
N PHE A 202 3.48 4.57 6.15
CA PHE A 202 3.66 5.21 4.86
C PHE A 202 3.35 6.71 4.93
N GLY A 203 3.90 7.45 3.98
CA GLY A 203 3.78 8.89 3.84
C GLY A 203 5.15 9.55 3.84
N LEU A 204 5.38 10.47 2.89
CA LEU A 204 6.65 11.18 2.72
C LEU A 204 7.08 11.92 3.98
N ASP A 205 6.11 12.49 4.73
CA ASP A 205 6.33 13.18 6.00
C ASP A 205 7.03 12.31 7.06
N LYS A 206 6.86 11.00 7.00
CA LYS A 206 7.50 10.04 7.91
C LYS A 206 8.86 9.57 7.40
N LEU A 207 9.01 9.46 6.08
CA LEU A 207 10.18 8.88 5.45
C LEU A 207 11.32 9.89 5.24
N TYR A 208 11.04 11.19 5.24
CA TYR A 208 12.06 12.22 5.14
C TYR A 208 12.98 12.27 6.36
N ASP A 209 12.46 11.90 7.54
CA ASP A 209 13.24 11.83 8.79
C ASP A 209 12.75 10.64 9.63
N VAL A 210 13.28 9.46 9.32
CA VAL A 210 12.97 8.21 10.02
C VAL A 210 13.32 8.28 11.52
N PRO A 211 14.49 8.80 11.94
CA PRO A 211 14.81 8.93 13.36
C PRO A 211 13.81 9.79 14.14
N ALA A 212 13.42 10.95 13.62
CA ALA A 212 12.44 11.82 14.26
C ALA A 212 11.05 11.17 14.31
N THR A 213 10.65 10.47 13.25
CA THR A 213 9.40 9.72 13.20
C THR A 213 9.37 8.61 14.25
N LEU A 214 10.45 7.83 14.34
CA LEU A 214 10.58 6.76 15.33
C LEU A 214 10.58 7.29 16.77
N ALA A 215 11.31 8.39 17.04
CA ALA A 215 11.35 9.00 18.36
C ALA A 215 9.95 9.50 18.80
N ARG A 216 9.19 10.10 17.88
CA ARG A 216 7.81 10.56 18.13
C ARG A 216 6.88 9.38 18.42
N LEU A 217 6.95 8.30 17.64
CA LEU A 217 6.16 7.08 17.85
C LEU A 217 6.54 6.41 19.18
N LYS A 218 7.84 6.27 19.45
CA LYS A 218 8.34 5.65 20.69
C LYS A 218 7.80 6.32 21.93
N ARG A 219 7.78 7.65 21.98
CA ARG A 219 7.24 8.40 23.13
C ARG A 219 5.79 8.01 23.43
N VAL A 220 4.95 7.83 22.41
CA VAL A 220 3.55 7.43 22.58
C VAL A 220 3.44 5.95 22.95
N VAL A 221 4.18 5.10 22.28
CA VAL A 221 4.21 3.66 22.56
C VAL A 221 4.66 3.39 24.01
N ASP A 222 5.60 4.16 24.54
CA ASP A 222 6.04 4.05 25.94
C ASP A 222 4.96 4.42 26.98
N GLN A 223 3.93 5.18 26.58
CA GLN A 223 2.80 5.52 27.46
C GLN A 223 1.62 4.54 27.30
N VAL A 224 1.49 3.91 26.16
CA VAL A 224 0.33 3.07 25.81
C VAL A 224 0.58 1.60 26.10
N LEU A 225 1.80 1.12 25.89
CA LEU A 225 2.29 -0.25 26.05
C LEU A 225 3.32 -0.35 27.19
#